data_6d004dfc9b000b71ffd05c118e43110c
#
_entry.id   6d004dfc9b000b71ffd05c118e43110c
#
_cell.length_a   1.000
_cell.length_b   1.000
_cell.length_c   1.000
_cell.angle_alpha   90.00
_cell.angle_beta   90.00
_cell.angle_gamma   90.00
#
_symmetry.space_group_name_H-M   'P 1'
#
loop_
_entity.id
_entity.type
_entity.pdbx_description
1 polymer ?
#
loop_
_entity_poly.entity_id
_entity_poly.type
_entity_poly.pdbx_seq_one_letter_code
_entity_poly.pdbx_strand_id
1 'polypeptide(L)'
;SGAETLIRTMVDDDVPAGMRLKTQANWNQTSADWLRFLRLQPDGCFVAVADGKITGTVTTCVFDCVGWIGMLLVDVDYRGQGIGRRLMERAMRFLSDNGAMRMRLDATEAGRRLHEKMGFRTQYRVVRFAGIPRVPDGWAGHHALRPFRPADLPGLLSLDRTYTNVNRSRLLARLVEEPFITTR
;
A
#
# COMPACT_ATOMS: atom_id res chain seq x y z
N SER A 1 -1.83 18.67 27.57
CA SER A 1 -0.79 17.62 27.51
C SER A 1 -1.18 16.66 26.40
N GLY A 2 -0.39 16.64 25.31
CA GLY A 2 -0.60 15.71 24.22
C GLY A 2 -0.32 14.28 24.71
N ALA A 3 -1.22 13.36 24.44
CA ALA A 3 -1.02 11.94 24.73
C ALA A 3 0.27 11.44 24.08
N GLU A 4 1.06 10.69 24.84
CA GLU A 4 2.29 10.08 24.32
C GLU A 4 1.91 9.07 23.23
N THR A 5 2.33 9.34 21.99
CA THR A 5 2.05 8.44 20.88
C THR A 5 3.19 7.42 20.76
N LEU A 6 2.89 6.14 20.91
CA LEU A 6 3.81 5.04 20.66
C LEU A 6 3.70 4.56 19.21
N ILE A 7 4.83 4.31 18.55
CA ILE A 7 4.85 3.61 17.25
C ILE A 7 5.44 2.22 17.46
N ARG A 8 4.66 1.20 17.06
CA ARG A 8 5.08 -0.21 17.11
C ARG A 8 4.82 -0.92 15.79
N THR A 9 5.41 -2.09 15.62
CA THR A 9 5.10 -2.98 14.50
C THR A 9 3.62 -3.38 14.52
N MET A 10 3.02 -3.39 13.35
CA MET A 10 1.64 -3.79 13.10
C MET A 10 1.54 -5.33 13.08
N VAL A 11 0.49 -5.87 13.65
CA VAL A 11 0.15 -7.29 13.63
C VAL A 11 -1.23 -7.52 13.01
N ASP A 12 -1.58 -8.78 12.74
CA ASP A 12 -2.86 -9.14 12.10
C ASP A 12 -4.07 -8.61 12.89
N ASP A 13 -4.01 -8.63 14.23
CA ASP A 13 -5.07 -8.11 15.10
C ASP A 13 -5.30 -6.59 14.98
N ASP A 14 -4.38 -5.87 14.38
CA ASP A 14 -4.51 -4.43 14.13
C ASP A 14 -5.28 -4.11 12.83
N VAL A 15 -5.48 -5.10 11.96
CA VAL A 15 -6.15 -4.92 10.65
C VAL A 15 -7.53 -4.28 10.78
N PRO A 16 -8.39 -4.63 11.77
CA PRO A 16 -9.67 -3.95 11.97
C PRO A 16 -9.53 -2.44 12.19
N ALA A 17 -8.48 -1.99 12.90
CA ALA A 17 -8.21 -0.56 13.07
C ALA A 17 -7.77 0.10 11.75
N GLY A 18 -6.94 -0.58 10.95
CA GLY A 18 -6.60 -0.15 9.59
C GLY A 18 -7.83 0.02 8.71
N MET A 19 -8.76 -0.94 8.78
CA MET A 19 -10.04 -0.88 8.05
C MET A 19 -10.92 0.28 8.50
N ARG A 20 -10.94 0.61 9.79
CA ARG A 20 -11.63 1.79 10.31
C ARG A 20 -11.02 3.08 9.74
N LEU A 21 -9.70 3.21 9.79
CA LEU A 21 -8.98 4.39 9.30
C LEU A 21 -9.15 4.59 7.79
N LYS A 22 -9.14 3.51 7.00
CA LYS A 22 -9.37 3.60 5.55
C LYS A 22 -10.80 4.04 5.22
N THR A 23 -11.77 3.66 6.05
CA THR A 23 -13.16 4.09 5.88
C THR A 23 -13.31 5.59 6.13
N GLN A 24 -12.65 6.14 7.17
CA GLN A 24 -12.57 7.58 7.40
C GLN A 24 -11.92 8.35 6.23
N ALA A 25 -10.97 7.72 5.54
CA ALA A 25 -10.29 8.31 4.38
C ALA A 25 -11.02 8.07 3.06
N ASN A 26 -12.15 7.35 3.07
CA ASN A 26 -12.90 6.95 1.89
C ASN A 26 -12.04 6.17 0.86
N TRP A 27 -11.19 5.27 1.36
CA TRP A 27 -10.36 4.41 0.52
C TRP A 27 -11.03 3.05 0.30
N ASN A 28 -10.65 2.35 -0.77
CA ASN A 28 -11.27 1.07 -1.17
C ASN A 28 -10.45 -0.18 -0.79
N GLN A 29 -9.39 -0.03 0.01
CA GLN A 29 -8.60 -1.17 0.47
C GLN A 29 -9.46 -2.16 1.26
N THR A 30 -9.08 -3.43 1.16
CA THR A 30 -9.72 -4.54 1.84
C THR A 30 -8.81 -5.10 2.94
N SER A 31 -9.32 -5.96 3.81
CA SER A 31 -8.50 -6.66 4.80
C SER A 31 -7.40 -7.51 4.13
N ALA A 32 -7.68 -8.07 2.94
CA ALA A 32 -6.69 -8.84 2.18
C ALA A 32 -5.48 -7.97 1.78
N ASP A 33 -5.69 -6.71 1.43
CA ASP A 33 -4.60 -5.78 1.10
C ASP A 33 -3.68 -5.55 2.31
N TRP A 34 -4.24 -5.37 3.51
CA TRP A 34 -3.48 -5.23 4.76
C TRP A 34 -2.68 -6.50 5.07
N LEU A 35 -3.34 -7.65 5.06
CA LEU A 35 -2.71 -8.95 5.33
C LEU A 35 -1.61 -9.26 4.30
N ARG A 36 -1.77 -8.84 3.05
CA ARG A 36 -0.74 -9.00 2.02
C ARG A 36 0.54 -8.26 2.39
N PHE A 37 0.45 -7.00 2.82
CA PHE A 37 1.62 -6.24 3.27
C PHE A 37 2.26 -6.85 4.52
N LEU A 38 1.47 -7.25 5.50
CA LEU A 38 1.98 -7.92 6.70
C LEU A 38 2.74 -9.21 6.39
N ARG A 39 2.31 -9.96 5.36
CA ARG A 39 3.01 -11.17 4.92
C ARG A 39 4.23 -10.89 4.03
N LEU A 40 4.19 -9.82 3.23
CA LEU A 40 5.32 -9.43 2.38
C LEU A 40 6.45 -8.81 3.18
N GLN A 41 6.13 -8.03 4.20
CA GLN A 41 7.09 -7.27 5.01
C GLN A 41 6.60 -7.18 6.47
N PRO A 42 6.67 -8.28 7.25
CA PRO A 42 6.11 -8.35 8.61
C PRO A 42 6.63 -7.26 9.54
N ASP A 43 7.94 -6.98 9.48
CA ASP A 43 8.60 -6.00 10.35
C ASP A 43 8.53 -4.57 9.79
N GLY A 44 7.93 -4.38 8.61
CA GLY A 44 7.88 -3.12 7.89
C GLY A 44 6.53 -2.41 7.92
N CYS A 45 5.56 -2.94 8.63
CA CYS A 45 4.26 -2.30 8.82
C CYS A 45 4.15 -1.77 10.24
N PHE A 46 3.63 -0.55 10.42
CA PHE A 46 3.61 0.11 11.73
C PHE A 46 2.25 0.72 12.03
N VAL A 47 1.95 0.77 13.33
CA VAL A 47 0.80 1.49 13.89
C VAL A 47 1.27 2.55 14.88
N ALA A 48 0.54 3.65 14.94
CA ALA A 48 0.64 4.64 16.01
C ALA A 48 -0.47 4.39 17.03
N VAL A 49 -0.11 4.31 18.29
CA VAL A 49 -1.03 4.10 19.42
C VAL A 49 -1.00 5.32 20.32
N ALA A 50 -2.15 5.91 20.57
CA ALA A 50 -2.34 6.98 21.53
C ALA A 50 -3.62 6.68 22.33
N ASP A 51 -3.60 6.92 23.63
CA ASP A 51 -4.72 6.65 24.55
C ASP A 51 -5.25 5.19 24.45
N GLY A 52 -4.35 4.23 24.25
CA GLY A 52 -4.71 2.82 24.07
C GLY A 52 -5.39 2.47 22.74
N LYS A 53 -5.54 3.44 21.84
CA LYS A 53 -6.22 3.28 20.53
C LYS A 53 -5.22 3.40 19.40
N ILE A 54 -5.38 2.61 18.34
CA ILE A 54 -4.63 2.78 17.10
C ILE A 54 -5.16 4.02 16.39
N THR A 55 -4.29 5.02 16.23
CA THR A 55 -4.59 6.34 15.67
C THR A 55 -3.95 6.59 14.31
N GLY A 56 -3.09 5.68 13.86
CA GLY A 56 -2.50 5.76 12.54
C GLY A 56 -1.82 4.47 12.12
N THR A 57 -1.59 4.34 10.82
CA THR A 57 -0.96 3.19 10.17
C THR A 57 0.00 3.64 9.09
N VAL A 58 0.98 2.80 8.76
CA VAL A 58 1.79 2.87 7.55
C VAL A 58 2.27 1.47 7.20
N THR A 59 2.31 1.13 5.92
CA THR A 59 2.90 -0.12 5.42
C THR A 59 4.09 0.18 4.55
N THR A 60 5.07 -0.73 4.55
CA THR A 60 6.22 -0.68 3.64
C THR A 60 6.44 -2.02 2.95
N CYS A 61 7.15 -1.99 1.84
CA CYS A 61 7.67 -3.18 1.18
C CYS A 61 8.94 -2.84 0.41
N VAL A 62 9.95 -3.69 0.49
CA VAL A 62 11.21 -3.54 -0.26
C VAL A 62 11.21 -4.52 -1.43
N PHE A 63 11.48 -4.01 -2.62
CA PHE A 63 11.70 -4.76 -3.85
C PHE A 63 13.04 -4.33 -4.44
N ASP A 64 14.04 -5.20 -4.43
CA ASP A 64 15.43 -4.86 -4.75
C ASP A 64 15.90 -3.63 -3.95
N CYS A 65 16.29 -2.56 -4.62
CA CYS A 65 16.70 -1.30 -4.00
C CYS A 65 15.57 -0.24 -3.93
N VAL A 66 14.31 -0.63 -4.19
CA VAL A 66 13.17 0.28 -4.16
C VAL A 66 12.25 -0.05 -2.99
N GLY A 67 12.10 0.89 -2.09
CA GLY A 67 11.12 0.84 -1.00
C GLY A 67 9.80 1.49 -1.41
N TRP A 68 8.69 0.82 -1.14
CA TRP A 68 7.35 1.35 -1.29
C TRP A 68 6.74 1.65 0.06
N ILE A 69 6.10 2.82 0.18
CA ILE A 69 5.34 3.24 1.35
C ILE A 69 3.88 3.33 0.95
N GLY A 70 3.02 2.71 1.72
CA GLY A 70 1.58 2.71 1.49
C GLY A 70 0.78 2.82 2.78
N MET A 71 -0.52 2.94 2.63
CA MET A 71 -1.50 2.92 3.72
C MET A 71 -1.15 3.86 4.90
N LEU A 72 -0.55 5.02 4.60
CA LEU A 72 -0.35 6.06 5.59
C LEU A 72 -1.68 6.72 5.89
N LEU A 73 -2.23 6.39 7.02
CA LEU A 73 -3.52 6.87 7.50
C LEU A 73 -3.37 7.42 8.92
N VAL A 74 -4.08 8.50 9.21
CA VAL A 74 -4.19 9.05 10.57
C VAL A 74 -5.66 9.32 10.85
N ASP A 75 -6.12 8.85 12.00
CA ASP A 75 -7.46 9.08 12.52
C ASP A 75 -7.79 10.58 12.50
N VAL A 76 -8.97 10.93 12.03
CA VAL A 76 -9.37 12.32 11.82
C VAL A 76 -9.24 13.17 13.07
N ASP A 77 -9.54 12.58 14.24
CA ASP A 77 -9.47 13.27 15.56
C ASP A 77 -8.04 13.47 16.05
N TYR A 78 -7.07 12.79 15.47
CA TYR A 78 -5.64 12.84 15.86
C TYR A 78 -4.75 13.51 14.80
N ARG A 79 -5.35 14.10 13.77
CA ARG A 79 -4.59 14.85 12.74
C ARG A 79 -4.01 16.15 13.32
N GLY A 80 -2.98 16.67 12.68
CA GLY A 80 -2.30 17.90 13.12
C GLY A 80 -1.33 17.70 14.29
N GLN A 81 -1.27 16.51 14.89
CA GLN A 81 -0.44 16.20 16.07
C GLN A 81 0.92 15.55 15.69
N GLY A 82 1.31 15.57 14.43
CA GLY A 82 2.59 15.03 13.96
C GLY A 82 2.65 13.51 13.78
N ILE A 83 1.56 12.76 14.04
CA ILE A 83 1.53 11.29 13.96
C ILE A 83 1.92 10.80 12.56
N GLY A 84 1.36 11.39 11.50
CA GLY A 84 1.68 11.00 10.13
C GLY A 84 3.16 11.19 9.80
N ARG A 85 3.79 12.26 10.28
CA ARG A 85 5.22 12.49 10.13
C ARG A 85 6.06 11.42 10.84
N ARG A 86 5.74 11.11 12.09
CA ARG A 86 6.45 10.08 12.88
C ARG A 86 6.34 8.69 12.25
N LEU A 87 5.16 8.33 11.72
CA LEU A 87 4.95 7.09 10.97
C LEU A 87 5.82 7.06 9.70
N MET A 88 5.86 8.15 8.95
CA MET A 88 6.70 8.26 7.76
C MET A 88 8.19 8.14 8.11
N GLU A 89 8.66 8.84 9.12
CA GLU A 89 10.04 8.76 9.60
C GLU A 89 10.43 7.33 9.99
N ARG A 90 9.52 6.61 10.67
CA ARG A 90 9.72 5.20 11.02
C ARG A 90 9.78 4.29 9.78
N ALA A 91 8.86 4.50 8.83
CA ALA A 91 8.81 3.76 7.56
C ALA A 91 10.07 4.00 6.71
N MET A 92 10.48 5.25 6.55
CA MET A 92 11.67 5.61 5.77
C MET A 92 12.94 5.03 6.38
N ARG A 93 13.08 5.08 7.71
CA ARG A 93 14.21 4.46 8.43
C ARG A 93 14.24 2.95 8.17
N PHE A 94 13.11 2.27 8.38
CA PHE A 94 13.01 0.84 8.11
C PHE A 94 13.44 0.49 6.67
N LEU A 95 12.93 1.22 5.69
CA LEU A 95 13.27 0.98 4.29
C LEU A 95 14.77 1.19 4.01
N SER A 96 15.36 2.25 4.57
CA SER A 96 16.79 2.53 4.45
C SER A 96 17.64 1.41 5.09
N ASP A 97 17.27 0.97 6.30
CA ASP A 97 17.97 -0.10 7.02
C ASP A 97 17.86 -1.46 6.29
N ASN A 98 16.85 -1.62 5.43
CA ASN A 98 16.61 -2.81 4.60
C ASN A 98 17.05 -2.63 3.14
N GLY A 99 17.96 -1.70 2.85
CA GLY A 99 18.64 -1.58 1.57
C GLY A 99 17.89 -0.80 0.49
N ALA A 100 16.80 -0.11 0.82
CA ALA A 100 16.13 0.75 -0.14
C ALA A 100 16.97 2.01 -0.44
N MET A 101 17.41 2.14 -1.67
CA MET A 101 18.13 3.33 -2.17
C MET A 101 17.17 4.39 -2.72
N ARG A 102 15.95 4.00 -3.04
CA ARG A 102 14.87 4.86 -3.54
C ARG A 102 13.58 4.51 -2.84
N MET A 103 12.80 5.54 -2.48
CA MET A 103 11.51 5.36 -1.83
C MET A 103 10.41 5.93 -2.71
N ARG A 104 9.32 5.21 -2.84
CA ARG A 104 8.14 5.57 -3.66
C ARG A 104 6.87 5.48 -2.84
N LEU A 105 5.92 6.31 -3.17
CA LEU A 105 4.56 6.28 -2.63
C LEU A 105 3.59 6.94 -3.61
N ASP A 106 2.32 6.60 -3.47
CA ASP A 106 1.24 7.34 -4.08
C ASP A 106 0.61 8.26 -3.03
N ALA A 107 0.52 9.54 -3.33
CA ALA A 107 -0.01 10.54 -2.42
C ALA A 107 -1.39 11.03 -2.84
N THR A 108 -2.30 11.15 -1.87
CA THR A 108 -3.47 12.00 -2.03
C THR A 108 -3.07 13.47 -1.97
N GLU A 109 -3.91 14.37 -2.47
CA GLU A 109 -3.64 15.81 -2.37
C GLU A 109 -3.43 16.27 -0.92
N ALA A 110 -4.18 15.69 0.02
CA ALA A 110 -4.03 15.99 1.45
C ALA A 110 -2.68 15.54 2.02
N GLY A 111 -2.15 14.40 1.56
CA GLY A 111 -0.86 13.85 2.00
C GLY A 111 0.34 14.51 1.34
N ARG A 112 0.18 15.07 0.15
CA ARG A 112 1.28 15.58 -0.68
C ARG A 112 2.19 16.56 0.05
N ARG A 113 1.60 17.52 0.77
CA ARG A 113 2.38 18.54 1.53
C ARG A 113 3.31 17.93 2.57
N LEU A 114 2.87 16.86 3.24
CA LEU A 114 3.71 16.14 4.20
C LEU A 114 4.89 15.49 3.49
N HIS A 115 4.62 14.76 2.41
CA HIS A 115 5.64 14.02 1.67
C HIS A 115 6.68 14.96 1.02
N GLU A 116 6.24 16.08 0.44
CA GLU A 116 7.14 17.10 -0.11
C GLU A 116 8.08 17.70 0.95
N LYS A 117 7.56 17.98 2.16
CA LYS A 117 8.38 18.44 3.29
C LYS A 117 9.39 17.39 3.79
N MET A 118 9.18 16.12 3.46
CA MET A 118 10.07 15.01 3.79
C MET A 118 11.01 14.64 2.63
N GLY A 119 11.07 15.46 1.58
CA GLY A 119 12.01 15.31 0.46
C GLY A 119 11.48 14.50 -0.72
N PHE A 120 10.22 14.05 -0.69
CA PHE A 120 9.61 13.42 -1.85
C PHE A 120 9.32 14.45 -2.95
N ARG A 121 9.47 14.02 -4.21
CA ARG A 121 9.17 14.84 -5.38
C ARG A 121 8.13 14.14 -6.24
N THR A 122 7.14 14.90 -6.71
CA THR A 122 6.15 14.41 -7.65
C THR A 122 6.82 14.01 -8.96
N GLN A 123 6.61 12.78 -9.39
CA GLN A 123 7.11 12.26 -10.67
C GLN A 123 6.03 12.32 -11.75
N TYR A 124 4.80 11.90 -11.45
CA TYR A 124 3.66 11.91 -12.36
C TYR A 124 2.35 11.91 -11.56
N ARG A 125 1.27 12.19 -12.26
CA ARG A 125 -0.08 12.15 -11.67
C ARG A 125 -0.73 10.80 -11.97
N VAL A 126 -1.25 10.16 -10.93
CA VAL A 126 -2.09 8.95 -11.06
C VAL A 126 -3.55 9.36 -11.03
N VAL A 127 -4.32 8.90 -12.01
CA VAL A 127 -5.76 9.15 -12.08
C VAL A 127 -6.49 7.85 -11.80
N ARG A 128 -7.39 7.86 -10.83
CA ARG A 128 -8.27 6.72 -10.53
C ARG A 128 -9.62 6.94 -11.17
N PHE A 129 -10.05 5.99 -12.01
CA PHE A 129 -11.40 5.96 -12.57
C PHE A 129 -12.26 5.00 -11.74
N ALA A 130 -13.52 5.38 -11.51
CA ALA A 130 -14.52 4.53 -10.87
C ALA A 130 -15.82 4.63 -11.68
N GLY A 131 -16.49 3.50 -11.91
CA GLY A 131 -17.73 3.46 -12.66
C GLY A 131 -18.16 2.04 -12.99
N ILE A 132 -19.36 1.90 -13.56
CA ILE A 132 -19.84 0.64 -14.14
C ILE A 132 -19.40 0.63 -15.59
N PRO A 133 -18.47 -0.27 -16.00
CA PRO A 133 -18.02 -0.33 -17.38
C PRO A 133 -19.17 -0.77 -18.28
N ARG A 134 -19.33 -0.11 -19.42
CA ARG A 134 -20.24 -0.54 -20.49
C ARG A 134 -19.42 -1.28 -21.52
N VAL A 135 -19.80 -2.52 -21.79
CA VAL A 135 -19.27 -3.27 -22.93
C VAL A 135 -19.98 -2.76 -24.19
N PRO A 136 -19.27 -2.29 -25.21
CA PRO A 136 -19.92 -1.88 -26.46
C PRO A 136 -20.71 -3.03 -27.10
N ASP A 137 -21.85 -2.70 -27.69
CA ASP A 137 -22.65 -3.68 -28.45
C ASP A 137 -21.78 -4.28 -29.56
N GLY A 138 -21.82 -5.60 -29.70
CA GLY A 138 -21.01 -6.33 -30.70
C GLY A 138 -19.57 -6.59 -30.30
N TRP A 139 -19.14 -6.26 -29.08
CA TRP A 139 -17.80 -6.61 -28.60
C TRP A 139 -17.72 -8.11 -28.25
N ALA A 140 -17.24 -8.89 -29.22
CA ALA A 140 -17.14 -10.36 -29.11
C ALA A 140 -15.99 -10.84 -28.18
N GLY A 141 -15.35 -9.94 -27.41
CA GLY A 141 -14.16 -10.25 -26.64
C GLY A 141 -12.93 -10.49 -27.53
N HIS A 142 -11.75 -10.40 -26.93
CA HIS A 142 -10.54 -10.81 -27.65
C HIS A 142 -10.38 -12.32 -27.55
N HIS A 143 -10.55 -13.04 -28.65
CA HIS A 143 -10.30 -14.48 -28.72
C HIS A 143 -8.89 -14.91 -28.30
N ALA A 144 -7.97 -13.95 -28.22
CA ALA A 144 -6.60 -14.16 -27.74
C ALA A 144 -6.47 -14.18 -26.22
N LEU A 145 -7.51 -13.81 -25.46
CA LEU A 145 -7.47 -13.80 -24.00
C LEU A 145 -7.98 -15.13 -23.43
N ARG A 146 -7.26 -15.66 -22.49
CA ARG A 146 -7.65 -16.84 -21.70
C ARG A 146 -7.39 -16.60 -20.23
N PRO A 147 -8.01 -17.35 -19.33
CA PRO A 147 -7.71 -17.31 -17.91
C PRO A 147 -6.22 -17.59 -17.64
N PHE A 148 -5.68 -16.92 -16.63
CA PHE A 148 -4.33 -17.15 -16.13
C PHE A 148 -4.18 -18.59 -15.61
N ARG A 149 -3.04 -19.21 -15.88
CA ARG A 149 -2.66 -20.53 -15.39
C ARG A 149 -1.36 -20.43 -14.60
N PRO A 150 -1.11 -21.29 -13.59
CA PRO A 150 0.14 -21.28 -12.82
C PRO A 150 1.41 -21.33 -13.71
N ALA A 151 1.34 -22.03 -14.84
CA ALA A 151 2.43 -22.11 -15.81
C ALA A 151 2.76 -20.77 -16.50
N ASP A 152 1.88 -19.77 -16.40
CA ASP A 152 2.11 -18.44 -16.98
C ASP A 152 2.94 -17.53 -16.05
N LEU A 153 3.09 -17.92 -14.79
CA LEU A 153 3.77 -17.10 -13.78
C LEU A 153 5.20 -16.69 -14.20
N PRO A 154 6.06 -17.57 -14.73
CA PRO A 154 7.40 -17.17 -15.16
C PRO A 154 7.37 -16.07 -16.24
N GLY A 155 6.45 -16.18 -17.21
CA GLY A 155 6.26 -15.16 -18.25
C GLY A 155 5.78 -13.83 -17.68
N LEU A 156 4.83 -13.86 -16.73
CA LEU A 156 4.35 -12.68 -16.02
C LEU A 156 5.48 -11.98 -15.25
N LEU A 157 6.30 -12.75 -14.52
CA LEU A 157 7.43 -12.20 -13.77
C LEU A 157 8.48 -11.55 -14.67
N SER A 158 8.77 -12.18 -15.81
CA SER A 158 9.69 -11.64 -16.81
C SER A 158 9.17 -10.33 -17.41
N LEU A 159 7.90 -10.31 -17.78
CA LEU A 159 7.23 -9.12 -18.30
C LEU A 159 7.26 -7.97 -17.29
N ASP A 160 6.85 -8.25 -16.06
CA ASP A 160 6.84 -7.27 -14.98
C ASP A 160 8.22 -6.66 -14.74
N ARG A 161 9.25 -7.50 -14.66
CA ARG A 161 10.64 -7.05 -14.46
C ARG A 161 11.14 -6.18 -15.62
N THR A 162 10.78 -6.52 -16.85
CA THR A 162 11.16 -5.73 -18.05
C THR A 162 10.62 -4.30 -17.98
N TYR A 163 9.36 -4.14 -17.57
CA TYR A 163 8.72 -2.81 -17.54
C TYR A 163 8.95 -2.03 -16.26
N THR A 164 9.12 -2.70 -15.12
CA THR A 164 9.30 -2.03 -13.82
C THR A 164 10.76 -1.84 -13.43
N ASN A 165 11.64 -2.65 -14.03
CA ASN A 165 13.06 -2.77 -13.67
C ASN A 165 13.26 -3.09 -12.18
N VAL A 166 12.31 -3.80 -11.56
CA VAL A 166 12.30 -4.19 -10.15
C VAL A 166 11.80 -5.62 -10.03
N ASN A 167 12.42 -6.42 -9.16
CA ASN A 167 11.94 -7.77 -8.88
C ASN A 167 10.78 -7.74 -7.87
N ARG A 168 9.55 -7.84 -8.37
CA ARG A 168 8.33 -7.92 -7.56
C ARG A 168 7.74 -9.33 -7.49
N SER A 169 8.56 -10.36 -7.71
CA SER A 169 8.10 -11.76 -7.79
C SER A 169 7.30 -12.20 -6.56
N ARG A 170 7.73 -11.81 -5.34
CA ARG A 170 7.00 -12.12 -4.10
C ARG A 170 5.58 -11.54 -4.08
N LEU A 171 5.42 -10.31 -4.59
CA LEU A 171 4.11 -9.66 -4.69
C LEU A 171 3.23 -10.36 -5.73
N LEU A 172 3.76 -10.59 -6.93
CA LEU A 172 2.99 -11.17 -8.02
C LEU A 172 2.58 -12.62 -7.73
N ALA A 173 3.47 -13.43 -7.16
CA ALA A 173 3.14 -14.78 -6.72
C ALA A 173 1.95 -14.78 -5.74
N ARG A 174 1.98 -13.87 -4.75
CA ARG A 174 0.85 -13.72 -3.82
C ARG A 174 -0.44 -13.31 -4.51
N LEU A 175 -0.38 -12.33 -5.39
CA LEU A 175 -1.57 -11.82 -6.09
C LEU A 175 -2.26 -12.88 -6.95
N VAL A 176 -1.50 -13.81 -7.54
CA VAL A 176 -2.10 -14.90 -8.35
C VAL A 176 -2.64 -16.05 -7.50
N GLU A 177 -2.18 -16.18 -6.26
CA GLU A 177 -2.68 -17.17 -5.29
C GLU A 177 -3.92 -16.68 -4.52
N GLU A 178 -4.10 -15.36 -4.42
CA GLU A 178 -5.25 -14.80 -3.72
C GLU A 178 -6.52 -15.01 -4.54
N PRO A 179 -7.59 -15.50 -3.93
CA PRO A 179 -8.87 -15.62 -4.62
C PRO A 179 -9.32 -14.21 -5.04
N PHE A 180 -9.55 -14.01 -6.33
CA PHE A 180 -10.17 -12.78 -6.83
C PHE A 180 -11.52 -12.62 -6.14
N ILE A 181 -11.64 -11.66 -5.25
CA ILE A 181 -12.94 -11.27 -4.70
C ILE A 181 -13.64 -10.53 -5.85
N THR A 182 -14.40 -11.28 -6.63
CA THR A 182 -15.41 -10.69 -7.50
C THR A 182 -16.47 -10.10 -6.59
N THR A 183 -16.36 -8.81 -6.31
CA THR A 183 -17.49 -8.06 -5.76
C THR A 183 -18.57 -8.06 -6.84
N ARG A 184 -19.67 -8.75 -6.55
CA ARG A 184 -20.90 -8.66 -7.32
C ARG A 184 -21.53 -7.27 -7.11
#